data_a99287d502a09b74f741f920623bd04c
#
_entry.id   a99287d502a09b74f741f920623bd04c
#
_cell.length_a   1.000
_cell.length_b   1.000
_cell.length_c   1.000
_cell.angle_alpha   90.00
_cell.angle_beta   90.00
_cell.angle_gamma   90.00
#
_symmetry.space_group_name_H-M   'P 1'
#
loop_
_entity.id
_entity.type
_entity.pdbx_description
1 polymer ?
#
loop_
_entity_poly.entity_id
_entity_poly.type
_entity_poly.pdbx_seq_one_letter_code
_entity_poly.pdbx_strand_id
1 'polypeptide(L)'
;MDTMILSGKEILKRKDQDIIIEPFNENQVNPNSYNLRLHNELMVYESSPLDMKENNSAKKIIIPEDGLLLDSRKLYLGRTVEYTETHNLVPMLEGRSSVGRLGLFVHVTAGFGLSLIHI
;
A
#
# COMPACT_ATOMS: atom_id res chain seq x y z
N MET A 1 19.32 -15.58 -15.57
CA MET A 1 18.38 -15.31 -14.45
C MET A 1 17.12 -14.70 -15.06
N ASP A 2 16.05 -15.42 -14.96
CA ASP A 2 14.79 -14.96 -15.53
C ASP A 2 14.11 -13.99 -14.56
N THR A 3 13.91 -12.76 -14.99
CA THR A 3 13.11 -11.79 -14.27
C THR A 3 11.66 -11.92 -14.72
N MET A 4 10.76 -12.25 -13.80
CA MET A 4 9.35 -12.47 -14.08
C MET A 4 8.46 -11.72 -13.10
N ILE A 5 7.33 -11.23 -13.62
CA ILE A 5 6.20 -10.85 -12.80
C ILE A 5 5.35 -12.10 -12.57
N LEU A 6 5.03 -12.40 -11.31
CA LEU A 6 4.25 -13.60 -10.99
C LEU A 6 2.81 -13.46 -11.46
N SER A 7 2.27 -14.53 -12.02
CA SER A 7 0.84 -14.64 -12.29
C SER A 7 0.05 -14.84 -11.00
N GLY A 8 -1.26 -14.57 -11.04
CA GLY A 8 -2.14 -14.83 -9.91
C GLY A 8 -2.11 -16.30 -9.46
N LYS A 9 -1.98 -17.23 -10.40
CA LYS A 9 -1.81 -18.67 -10.10
C LYS A 9 -0.53 -18.95 -9.34
N GLU A 10 0.57 -18.31 -9.71
CA GLU A 10 1.85 -18.44 -8.99
C GLU A 10 1.79 -17.78 -7.62
N ILE A 11 1.10 -16.67 -7.46
CA ILE A 11 0.86 -16.04 -6.15
C ILE A 11 0.12 -17.01 -5.22
N LEU A 12 -0.96 -17.63 -5.70
CA LEU A 12 -1.71 -18.64 -4.93
C LEU A 12 -0.86 -19.86 -4.55
N LYS A 13 -0.03 -20.32 -5.48
CA LYS A 13 0.86 -21.47 -5.26
C LYS A 13 1.95 -21.19 -4.21
N ARG A 14 2.45 -19.95 -4.19
CA ARG A 14 3.54 -19.52 -3.28
C ARG A 14 3.04 -18.96 -1.97
N LYS A 15 1.73 -18.81 -1.82
CA LYS A 15 1.10 -18.39 -0.57
C LYS A 15 1.55 -19.28 0.59
N ASP A 16 1.88 -18.66 1.72
CA ASP A 16 2.39 -19.30 2.94
C ASP A 16 3.76 -20.00 2.76
N GLN A 17 4.43 -19.75 1.65
CA GLN A 17 5.81 -20.18 1.37
C GLN A 17 6.69 -18.95 1.15
N ASP A 18 6.77 -18.48 -0.10
CA ASP A 18 7.55 -17.30 -0.47
C ASP A 18 6.77 -16.00 -0.30
N ILE A 19 5.44 -16.06 -0.21
CA ILE A 19 4.53 -14.93 -0.09
C ILE A 19 3.65 -15.12 1.13
N ILE A 20 3.73 -14.19 2.07
CA ILE A 20 2.85 -14.14 3.25
C ILE A 20 2.03 -12.87 3.15
N ILE A 21 0.72 -12.99 3.16
CA ILE A 21 -0.24 -11.88 3.18
C ILE A 21 -1.29 -12.22 4.22
N GLU A 22 -1.43 -11.38 5.24
CA GLU A 22 -2.36 -11.59 6.35
C GLU A 22 -3.21 -10.34 6.62
N PRO A 23 -4.55 -10.46 6.59
CA PRO A 23 -5.34 -11.61 6.16
C PRO A 23 -5.32 -11.80 4.65
N PHE A 24 -5.36 -13.04 4.17
CA PHE A 24 -5.40 -13.36 2.75
C PHE A 24 -6.83 -13.55 2.27
N ASN A 25 -7.17 -12.97 1.11
CA ASN A 25 -8.43 -13.16 0.44
C ASN A 25 -8.19 -13.47 -1.04
N GLU A 26 -8.60 -14.65 -1.48
CA GLU A 26 -8.41 -15.12 -2.84
C GLU A 26 -9.08 -14.19 -3.89
N ASN A 27 -10.19 -13.54 -3.51
CA ASN A 27 -10.88 -12.57 -4.38
C ASN A 27 -10.07 -11.29 -4.65
N GLN A 28 -8.99 -11.05 -3.91
CA GLN A 28 -8.08 -9.92 -4.11
C GLN A 28 -6.92 -10.25 -5.06
N VAL A 29 -6.83 -11.50 -5.53
CA VAL A 29 -5.82 -11.93 -6.49
C VAL A 29 -6.24 -11.52 -7.91
N ASN A 30 -5.36 -10.80 -8.58
CA ASN A 30 -5.49 -10.39 -9.99
C ASN A 30 -4.64 -11.31 -10.89
N PRO A 31 -4.72 -11.18 -12.22
CA PRO A 31 -3.91 -11.98 -13.15
C PRO A 31 -2.40 -11.90 -12.90
N ASN A 32 -1.88 -10.79 -12.33
CA ASN A 32 -0.45 -10.59 -12.09
C ASN A 32 -0.15 -9.73 -10.85
N SER A 33 -1.10 -9.62 -9.92
CA SER A 33 -0.93 -8.82 -8.72
C SER A 33 -1.90 -9.24 -7.61
N TYR A 34 -1.74 -8.66 -6.44
CA TYR A 34 -2.66 -8.79 -5.32
C TYR A 34 -3.11 -7.39 -4.87
N ASN A 35 -4.42 -7.19 -4.71
CA ASN A 35 -4.97 -5.93 -4.24
C ASN A 35 -4.88 -5.83 -2.72
N LEU A 36 -4.12 -4.86 -2.23
CA LEU A 36 -4.10 -4.51 -0.83
C LEU A 36 -5.20 -3.50 -0.50
N ARG A 37 -5.71 -3.54 0.71
CA ARG A 37 -6.74 -2.63 1.20
C ARG A 37 -6.13 -1.51 2.03
N LEU A 38 -6.68 -0.32 1.89
CA LEU A 38 -6.32 0.79 2.76
C LEU A 38 -6.93 0.59 4.16
N HIS A 39 -6.11 0.75 5.18
CA HIS A 39 -6.59 0.79 6.56
C HIS A 39 -7.41 2.05 6.81
N ASN A 40 -8.32 2.01 7.77
CA ASN A 40 -9.20 3.15 8.09
C ASN A 40 -8.50 4.28 8.86
N GLU A 41 -7.25 4.09 9.27
CA GLU A 41 -6.45 5.14 9.91
C GLU A 41 -5.56 5.82 8.89
N LEU A 42 -5.57 7.16 8.90
CA LEU A 42 -4.66 8.01 8.14
C LEU A 42 -3.92 8.96 9.08
N MET A 43 -2.75 9.41 8.65
CA MET A 43 -2.01 10.47 9.32
C MET A 43 -1.95 11.70 8.41
N VAL A 44 -2.14 12.88 8.97
CA VAL A 44 -2.05 14.17 8.27
C VAL A 44 -1.08 15.06 9.01
N TYR A 45 -0.12 15.65 8.30
CA TYR A 45 0.80 16.59 8.90
C TYR A 45 0.05 17.87 9.34
N GLU A 46 0.39 18.35 10.53
CA GLU A 46 -0.26 19.51 11.14
C GLU A 46 0.39 20.84 10.74
N SER A 47 1.65 20.81 10.30
CA SER A 47 2.43 21.98 9.93
C SER A 47 2.72 22.05 8.43
N SER A 48 2.84 23.27 7.92
CA SER A 48 3.28 23.56 6.56
C SER A 48 4.09 24.87 6.59
N PRO A 49 5.28 24.91 6.01
CA PRO A 49 5.98 23.84 5.29
C PRO A 49 6.52 22.74 6.20
N LEU A 50 6.79 21.57 5.60
CA LEU A 50 7.49 20.47 6.28
C LEU A 50 9.00 20.69 6.18
N ASP A 51 9.72 20.49 7.28
CA ASP A 51 11.18 20.57 7.32
C ASP A 51 11.78 19.18 7.54
N MET A 52 12.67 18.76 6.65
CA MET A 52 13.34 17.46 6.74
C MET A 52 14.18 17.27 8.00
N LYS A 53 14.65 18.39 8.60
CA LYS A 53 15.52 18.38 9.79
C LYS A 53 14.74 18.42 11.09
N GLU A 54 13.43 18.65 11.01
CA GLU A 54 12.55 18.79 12.16
C GLU A 54 11.66 17.56 12.33
N ASN A 55 11.19 17.36 13.54
CA ASN A 55 10.17 16.37 13.81
C ASN A 55 8.79 16.95 13.46
N ASN A 56 8.32 16.66 12.25
CA ASN A 56 7.02 17.14 11.78
C ASN A 56 5.88 16.37 12.45
N SER A 57 5.11 17.04 13.30
CA SER A 57 3.98 16.42 13.95
C SER A 57 2.86 16.06 12.97
N ALA A 58 2.24 14.92 13.19
CA ALA A 58 1.14 14.43 12.38
C ALA A 58 -0.04 14.04 13.27
N LYS A 59 -1.24 14.29 12.79
CA LYS A 59 -2.50 13.96 13.46
C LYS A 59 -3.09 12.69 12.85
N LYS A 60 -3.53 11.77 13.70
CA LYS A 60 -4.29 10.61 13.28
C LYS A 60 -5.74 11.01 13.01
N ILE A 61 -6.28 10.54 11.88
CA ILE A 61 -7.69 10.64 11.54
C ILE A 61 -8.23 9.26 11.19
N ILE A 62 -9.51 9.05 11.48
CA ILE A 62 -10.20 7.80 11.14
C ILE A 62 -11.13 8.06 9.96
N ILE A 63 -11.07 7.21 8.95
CA ILE A 63 -12.00 7.26 7.82
C ILE A 63 -13.36 6.77 8.31
N PRO A 64 -14.43 7.60 8.28
CA PRO A 64 -15.79 7.18 8.64
C PRO A 64 -16.33 6.10 7.70
N GLU A 65 -17.36 5.38 8.11
CA GLU A 65 -17.98 4.33 7.28
C GLU A 65 -18.56 4.88 5.97
N ASP A 66 -19.07 6.10 5.98
CA ASP A 66 -19.60 6.80 4.82
C ASP A 66 -18.51 7.44 3.94
N GLY A 67 -17.25 7.29 4.32
CA GLY A 67 -16.11 7.80 3.59
C GLY A 67 -15.52 9.09 4.15
N LEU A 68 -14.41 9.52 3.56
CA LEU A 68 -13.69 10.73 3.92
C LEU A 68 -13.47 11.58 2.66
N LEU A 69 -13.89 12.84 2.72
CA LEU A 69 -13.55 13.78 1.67
C LEU A 69 -12.10 14.24 1.82
N LEU A 70 -11.28 13.91 0.82
CA LEU A 70 -9.88 14.32 0.81
C LEU A 70 -9.72 15.77 0.34
N ASP A 71 -8.89 16.52 1.04
CA ASP A 71 -8.50 17.87 0.63
C ASP A 71 -7.28 17.77 -0.30
N SER A 72 -7.41 18.27 -1.53
CA SER A 72 -6.35 18.22 -2.55
C SER A 72 -5.08 18.99 -2.17
N ARG A 73 -5.14 19.82 -1.15
CA ARG A 73 -3.98 20.59 -0.64
C ARG A 73 -3.22 19.87 0.47
N LYS A 74 -3.65 18.68 0.87
CA LYS A 74 -3.06 17.92 1.97
C LYS A 74 -2.44 16.62 1.48
N LEU A 75 -1.41 16.19 2.19
CA LEU A 75 -0.84 14.87 2.07
C LEU A 75 -1.39 13.97 3.17
N TYR A 76 -1.77 12.78 2.78
CA TYR A 76 -2.29 11.76 3.69
C TYR A 76 -1.33 10.58 3.69
N LEU A 77 -0.91 10.16 4.87
CA LEU A 77 -0.12 8.95 5.05
C LEU A 77 -1.08 7.82 5.43
N GLY A 78 -1.08 6.79 4.63
CA GLY A 78 -1.90 5.60 4.86
C GLY A 78 -1.06 4.35 5.07
N ARG A 79 -1.68 3.30 5.53
CA ARG A 79 -1.10 1.96 5.62
C ARG A 79 -2.08 0.92 5.09
N THR A 80 -1.59 -0.24 4.77
CA THR A 80 -2.42 -1.36 4.36
C THR A 80 -3.06 -2.05 5.56
N VAL A 81 -4.22 -2.69 5.35
CA VAL A 81 -4.81 -3.60 6.34
C VAL A 81 -3.95 -4.84 6.47
N GLU A 82 -3.48 -5.34 5.34
CA GLU A 82 -2.69 -6.56 5.24
C GLU A 82 -1.25 -6.34 5.73
N TYR A 83 -0.76 -7.31 6.46
CA TYR A 83 0.67 -7.55 6.63
C TYR A 83 1.18 -8.30 5.40
N THR A 84 2.32 -7.90 4.84
CA THR A 84 2.92 -8.57 3.69
C THR A 84 4.39 -8.87 3.95
N GLU A 85 4.80 -10.06 3.54
CA GLU A 85 6.18 -10.52 3.63
C GLU A 85 6.50 -11.37 2.40
N THR A 86 7.69 -11.20 1.84
CA THR A 86 8.15 -11.99 0.70
C THR A 86 9.53 -12.58 0.97
N HIS A 87 9.75 -13.80 0.48
CA HIS A 87 11.04 -14.48 0.49
C HIS A 87 11.43 -14.81 -0.95
N ASN A 88 12.69 -14.52 -1.31
CA ASN A 88 13.21 -14.74 -2.67
C ASN A 88 12.45 -13.99 -3.79
N LEU A 89 11.64 -13.03 -3.41
CA LEU A 89 10.84 -12.18 -4.30
C LEU A 89 10.95 -10.73 -3.88
N VAL A 90 10.91 -9.83 -4.84
CA VAL A 90 10.88 -8.39 -4.58
C VAL A 90 9.45 -7.88 -4.79
N PRO A 91 8.77 -7.39 -3.75
CA PRO A 91 7.45 -6.81 -3.90
C PRO A 91 7.55 -5.42 -4.52
N MET A 92 6.60 -5.08 -5.38
CA MET A 92 6.44 -3.76 -5.94
C MET A 92 5.04 -3.24 -5.63
N LEU A 93 4.97 -2.07 -5.00
CA LEU A 93 3.71 -1.42 -4.63
C LEU A 93 3.36 -0.34 -5.64
N GLU A 94 2.13 -0.40 -6.15
CA GLU A 94 1.60 0.59 -7.09
C GLU A 94 0.14 0.94 -6.77
N GLY A 95 -0.28 2.13 -7.16
CA GLY A 95 -1.68 2.53 -7.11
C GLY A 95 -2.51 1.88 -8.22
N ARG A 96 -3.80 1.72 -7.98
CA ARG A 96 -4.75 1.22 -9.00
C ARG A 96 -5.12 2.32 -9.98
N SER A 97 -5.16 1.97 -11.26
CA SER A 97 -5.56 2.91 -12.33
C SER A 97 -6.97 3.47 -12.16
N SER A 98 -7.90 2.65 -11.66
CA SER A 98 -9.28 3.09 -11.37
C SER A 98 -9.34 4.19 -10.31
N VAL A 99 -8.48 4.13 -9.32
CA VAL A 99 -8.35 5.16 -8.27
C VAL A 99 -7.62 6.39 -8.79
N GLY A 100 -6.56 6.17 -9.60
CA GLY A 100 -5.82 7.25 -10.25
C GLY A 100 -6.69 8.11 -11.17
N ARG A 101 -7.63 7.51 -11.88
CA ARG A 101 -8.59 8.24 -12.74
C ARG A 101 -9.54 9.15 -11.95
N LEU A 102 -9.73 8.91 -10.68
CA LEU A 102 -10.49 9.77 -9.77
C LEU A 102 -9.65 10.89 -9.15
N GLY A 103 -8.38 10.99 -9.55
CA GLY A 103 -7.47 12.02 -9.08
C GLY A 103 -6.73 11.69 -7.79
N LEU A 104 -6.85 10.46 -7.29
CA LEU A 104 -6.10 10.00 -6.13
C LEU A 104 -4.85 9.24 -6.57
N PHE A 105 -3.69 9.81 -6.28
CA PHE A 105 -2.41 9.20 -6.58
C PHE A 105 -1.78 8.61 -5.33
N VAL A 106 -1.38 7.35 -5.41
CA VAL A 106 -0.58 6.70 -4.38
C VAL A 106 0.89 6.95 -4.70
N HIS A 107 1.53 7.79 -3.89
CA HIS A 107 2.97 8.03 -4.01
C HIS A 107 3.74 7.07 -3.12
N VAL A 108 4.58 6.26 -3.73
CA VAL A 108 5.47 5.34 -3.04
C VAL A 108 6.89 5.66 -3.47
N THR A 109 7.66 6.27 -2.59
CA THR A 109 9.04 6.69 -2.88
C THR A 109 9.95 5.50 -3.19
N ALA A 110 9.72 4.37 -2.52
CA ALA A 110 10.40 3.11 -2.77
C ALA A 110 9.37 2.09 -3.30
N GLY A 111 9.09 2.15 -4.61
CA GLY A 111 8.13 1.24 -5.27
C GLY A 111 8.52 -0.23 -5.10
N PHE A 112 9.83 -0.52 -5.12
CA PHE A 112 10.35 -1.83 -4.77
C PHE A 112 10.51 -1.91 -3.25
N GLY A 113 9.77 -2.80 -2.64
CA GLY A 113 9.83 -3.03 -1.21
C GLY A 113 10.97 -3.93 -0.79
N LEU A 114 11.33 -3.85 0.48
CA LEU A 114 12.13 -4.88 1.14
C LEU A 114 11.24 -6.11 1.41
N SER A 115 11.84 -7.24 1.74
CA SER A 115 11.12 -8.49 1.99
C SER A 115 10.07 -8.41 3.10
N LEU A 116 10.23 -7.47 4.00
CA LEU A 116 9.27 -7.14 5.06
C LEU A 116 8.70 -5.76 4.78
N ILE A 117 7.42 -5.66 4.47
CA ILE A 117 6.76 -4.37 4.25
C ILE A 117 5.60 -4.20 5.21
N HIS A 118 5.78 -3.28 6.14
CA HIS A 118 4.72 -2.54 6.80
C HIS A 118 4.65 -1.15 6.18
N ILE A 119 3.76 -0.97 5.26
CA ILE A 119 3.45 0.35 4.73
C ILE A 119 2.17 0.85 5.34
#